data_22395d318c03764630a8a69e28bd604c
#
_entry.id   22395d318c03764630a8a69e28bd604c
#
_cell.length_a   1.000
_cell.length_b   1.000
_cell.length_c   1.000
_cell.angle_alpha   90.00
_cell.angle_beta   90.00
_cell.angle_gamma   90.00
#
_symmetry.space_group_name_H-M   'P 1'
#
loop_
_entity.id
_entity.type
_entity.pdbx_description
1 polymer ?
#
loop_
_entity_poly.entity_id
_entity_poly.type
_entity_poly.pdbx_seq_one_letter_code
_entity_poly.pdbx_strand_id
1 'polypeptide(L)'
;PDTDVQIRVIPPAEMVANLRAGNIDGFLGPDPFNQRAVFDEVGFIHMLTKDLWSGHPCCAFGTSTEFIQKNPNTFAALYRAVLTSAAMARLPGNRELIAKVISPTQYLNQPEAVISQVLTGKFADGLGKIQNVPDRADFDPMPWQSLAVWMLTQMKRWGYIKGNVDYKQIAEKVFLITDARKHMKDLGQPVPPGSAYIKHKIMGKE
;
A
#
# COMPACT_ATOMS: atom_id res chain seq x y z
N PRO A 1 -19.40 -12.81 10.53
CA PRO A 1 -19.42 -11.56 9.76
C PRO A 1 -20.68 -11.46 8.90
N ASP A 2 -21.07 -12.54 8.21
CA ASP A 2 -22.16 -12.51 7.22
C ASP A 2 -23.54 -12.18 7.80
N THR A 3 -23.70 -12.25 9.12
CA THR A 3 -24.91 -11.85 9.85
C THR A 3 -24.87 -10.40 10.32
N ASP A 4 -23.68 -9.85 10.56
CA ASP A 4 -23.50 -8.53 11.15
C ASP A 4 -23.11 -7.48 10.09
N VAL A 5 -22.36 -7.91 9.07
CA VAL A 5 -21.81 -7.04 8.03
C VAL A 5 -21.90 -7.74 6.66
N GLN A 6 -22.42 -7.04 5.67
CA GLN A 6 -22.38 -7.47 4.28
C GLN A 6 -21.12 -6.88 3.60
N ILE A 7 -20.17 -7.74 3.25
CA ILE A 7 -18.97 -7.32 2.53
C ILE A 7 -19.24 -7.32 1.03
N ARG A 8 -18.97 -6.20 0.38
CA ARG A 8 -19.08 -6.02 -1.08
C ARG A 8 -17.74 -5.65 -1.65
N VAL A 9 -17.38 -6.23 -2.80
CA VAL A 9 -16.19 -5.86 -3.55
C VAL A 9 -16.56 -4.73 -4.51
N ILE A 10 -15.96 -3.57 -4.31
CA ILE A 10 -16.20 -2.36 -5.13
C ILE A 10 -14.83 -1.82 -5.58
N PRO A 11 -14.67 -1.48 -6.86
CA PRO A 11 -13.44 -0.83 -7.33
C PRO A 11 -13.17 0.48 -6.56
N PRO A 12 -11.92 0.77 -6.19
CA PRO A 12 -11.60 1.95 -5.37
C PRO A 12 -12.13 3.28 -5.95
N ALA A 13 -12.07 3.45 -7.25
CA ALA A 13 -12.58 4.65 -7.92
C ALA A 13 -14.10 4.87 -7.77
N GLU A 14 -14.85 3.80 -7.46
CA GLU A 14 -16.30 3.85 -7.30
C GLU A 14 -16.75 3.94 -5.82
N MET A 15 -15.82 3.74 -4.87
CA MET A 15 -16.14 3.66 -3.43
C MET A 15 -16.78 4.95 -2.92
N VAL A 16 -16.24 6.10 -3.28
CA VAL A 16 -16.76 7.41 -2.84
C VAL A 16 -18.17 7.67 -3.39
N ALA A 17 -18.42 7.33 -4.66
CA ALA A 17 -19.73 7.49 -5.27
C ALA A 17 -20.78 6.55 -4.64
N ASN A 18 -20.39 5.31 -4.33
CA ASN A 18 -21.27 4.35 -3.66
C ASN A 18 -21.60 4.76 -2.21
N LEU A 19 -20.62 5.32 -1.49
CA LEU A 19 -20.85 5.86 -0.16
C LEU A 19 -21.82 7.05 -0.21
N ARG A 20 -21.60 7.99 -1.15
CA ARG A 20 -22.50 9.14 -1.36
C ARG A 20 -23.92 8.74 -1.69
N ALA A 21 -24.09 7.68 -2.49
CA ALA A 21 -25.41 7.17 -2.88
C ALA A 21 -26.09 6.35 -1.77
N GLY A 22 -25.42 6.07 -0.65
CA GLY A 22 -25.95 5.22 0.41
C GLY A 22 -26.00 3.73 0.06
N ASN A 23 -25.28 3.30 -0.98
CA ASN A 23 -25.18 1.90 -1.36
C ASN A 23 -24.27 1.09 -0.43
N ILE A 24 -23.41 1.77 0.30
CA ILE A 24 -22.52 1.24 1.35
C ILE A 24 -22.47 2.21 2.53
N ASP A 25 -22.27 1.69 3.73
CA ASP A 25 -22.16 2.46 4.96
C ASP A 25 -20.72 2.89 5.28
N GLY A 26 -19.75 2.23 4.67
CA GLY A 26 -18.33 2.51 4.83
C GLY A 26 -17.49 1.66 3.88
N PHE A 27 -16.22 1.99 3.78
CA PHE A 27 -15.28 1.20 2.98
C PHE A 27 -13.88 1.19 3.60
N LEU A 28 -13.17 0.11 3.35
CA LEU A 28 -11.73 0.02 3.51
C LEU A 28 -11.11 0.15 2.12
N GLY A 29 -10.45 1.26 1.87
CA GLY A 29 -9.88 1.54 0.55
C GLY A 29 -8.48 2.12 0.63
N PRO A 30 -7.73 2.06 -0.49
CA PRO A 30 -6.43 2.69 -0.57
C PRO A 30 -6.57 4.21 -0.61
N ASP A 31 -5.57 4.91 -0.10
CA ASP A 31 -5.43 6.34 -0.38
C ASP A 31 -5.21 6.56 -1.89
N PRO A 32 -5.75 7.63 -2.49
CA PRO A 32 -6.33 8.82 -1.82
C PRO A 32 -7.86 8.79 -1.66
N PHE A 33 -8.55 7.70 -1.96
CA PHE A 33 -10.02 7.65 -2.00
C PHE A 33 -10.65 7.89 -0.62
N ASN A 34 -9.99 7.48 0.47
CA ASN A 34 -10.44 7.77 1.82
C ASN A 34 -10.47 9.28 2.09
N GLN A 35 -9.40 9.98 1.73
CA GLN A 35 -9.32 11.43 1.89
C GLN A 35 -10.23 12.16 0.89
N ARG A 36 -10.48 11.57 -0.27
CA ARG A 36 -11.45 12.09 -1.24
C ARG A 36 -12.87 12.09 -0.67
N ALA A 37 -13.27 11.05 0.06
CA ALA A 37 -14.57 11.01 0.71
C ALA A 37 -14.75 12.15 1.73
N VAL A 38 -13.70 12.49 2.47
CA VAL A 38 -13.68 13.64 3.40
C VAL A 38 -13.74 14.96 2.64
N PHE A 39 -12.93 15.11 1.59
CA PHE A 39 -12.88 16.31 0.76
C PHE A 39 -14.22 16.62 0.10
N ASP A 40 -14.94 15.59 -0.34
CA ASP A 40 -16.26 15.70 -0.95
C ASP A 40 -17.41 15.77 0.09
N GLU A 41 -17.08 15.85 1.38
CA GLU A 41 -18.06 15.90 2.49
C GLU A 41 -19.03 14.71 2.53
N VAL A 42 -18.55 13.54 2.08
CA VAL A 42 -19.36 12.30 2.00
C VAL A 42 -19.16 11.41 3.22
N GLY A 43 -18.01 11.52 3.89
CA GLY A 43 -17.67 10.67 5.00
C GLY A 43 -16.54 11.22 5.87
N PHE A 44 -16.09 10.41 6.80
CA PHE A 44 -15.00 10.75 7.72
C PHE A 44 -14.00 9.60 7.84
N ILE A 45 -12.78 9.89 8.26
CA ILE A 45 -11.77 8.89 8.56
C ILE A 45 -12.05 8.32 9.94
N HIS A 46 -12.52 7.08 10.00
CA HIS A 46 -12.76 6.38 11.25
C HIS A 46 -11.44 5.99 11.94
N MET A 47 -10.52 5.38 11.18
CA MET A 47 -9.18 5.03 11.65
C MET A 47 -8.23 4.84 10.47
N LEU A 48 -6.94 4.95 10.72
CA LEU A 48 -5.91 4.58 9.76
C LEU A 48 -5.48 3.12 9.98
N THR A 49 -5.29 2.36 8.91
CA THR A 49 -4.88 0.95 9.01
C THR A 49 -3.49 0.78 9.64
N LYS A 50 -2.64 1.80 9.59
CA LYS A 50 -1.37 1.82 10.35
C LYS A 50 -1.55 1.69 11.87
N ASP A 51 -2.70 2.11 12.41
CA ASP A 51 -3.00 2.02 13.85
C ASP A 51 -3.31 0.58 14.27
N LEU A 52 -3.73 -0.24 13.31
CA LEU A 52 -3.90 -1.69 13.50
C LEU A 52 -2.60 -2.44 13.25
N TRP A 53 -1.88 -2.07 12.22
CA TRP A 53 -0.64 -2.72 11.82
C TRP A 53 0.27 -1.71 11.10
N SER A 54 1.22 -1.15 11.84
CA SER A 54 2.23 -0.25 11.25
C SER A 54 3.11 -1.00 10.27
N GLY A 55 3.30 -0.43 9.07
CA GLY A 55 4.07 -1.06 8.00
C GLY A 55 3.37 -2.27 7.34
N HIS A 56 2.03 -2.36 7.44
CA HIS A 56 1.28 -3.40 6.75
C HIS A 56 1.45 -3.31 5.23
N PRO A 57 1.42 -4.44 4.51
CA PRO A 57 1.47 -4.42 3.05
C PRO A 57 0.17 -3.82 2.50
N CYS A 58 0.29 -2.82 1.64
CA CYS A 58 -0.86 -2.20 0.98
C CYS A 58 -0.81 -2.45 -0.52
N CYS A 59 0.14 -1.85 -1.22
CA CYS A 59 0.29 -1.95 -2.67
C CYS A 59 1.64 -2.56 -3.02
N ALA A 60 1.71 -3.23 -4.16
CA ALA A 60 2.94 -3.81 -4.66
C ALA A 60 3.05 -3.64 -6.16
N PHE A 61 4.27 -3.48 -6.65
CA PHE A 61 4.56 -3.66 -8.07
C PHE A 61 4.63 -5.15 -8.38
N GLY A 62 3.68 -5.63 -9.17
CA GLY A 62 3.59 -7.02 -9.58
C GLY A 62 3.78 -7.19 -11.08
N THR A 63 4.43 -8.28 -11.48
CA THR A 63 4.61 -8.65 -12.88
C THR A 63 4.63 -10.17 -13.04
N SER A 64 4.48 -10.65 -14.28
CA SER A 64 4.55 -12.08 -14.57
C SER A 64 6.00 -12.56 -14.70
N THR A 65 6.22 -13.83 -14.37
CA THR A 65 7.51 -14.49 -14.61
C THR A 65 7.89 -14.46 -16.10
N GLU A 66 6.90 -14.61 -16.98
CA GLU A 66 7.10 -14.54 -18.44
C GLU A 66 7.64 -13.17 -18.86
N PHE A 67 7.09 -12.07 -18.31
CA PHE A 67 7.58 -10.72 -18.61
C PHE A 67 9.04 -10.56 -18.18
N ILE A 68 9.39 -11.03 -16.97
CA ILE A 68 10.77 -10.96 -16.45
C ILE A 68 11.73 -11.73 -17.38
N GLN A 69 11.35 -12.94 -17.79
CA GLN A 69 12.20 -13.77 -18.63
C GLN A 69 12.38 -13.22 -20.04
N LYS A 70 11.32 -12.68 -20.64
CA LYS A 70 11.37 -12.11 -21.99
C LYS A 70 11.99 -10.71 -22.04
N ASN A 71 11.91 -9.95 -20.94
CA ASN A 71 12.32 -8.54 -20.90
C ASN A 71 13.17 -8.22 -19.67
N PRO A 72 14.28 -8.92 -19.42
CA PRO A 72 15.04 -8.78 -18.17
C PRO A 72 15.58 -7.36 -17.95
N ASN A 73 16.03 -6.69 -19.01
CA ASN A 73 16.55 -5.33 -18.92
C ASN A 73 15.46 -4.31 -18.61
N THR A 74 14.28 -4.46 -19.22
CA THR A 74 13.11 -3.61 -18.95
C THR A 74 12.62 -3.82 -17.51
N PHE A 75 12.53 -5.07 -17.06
CA PHE A 75 12.18 -5.39 -15.69
C PHE A 75 13.15 -4.76 -14.70
N ALA A 76 14.47 -4.89 -14.92
CA ALA A 76 15.46 -4.28 -14.05
C ALA A 76 15.38 -2.75 -14.03
N ALA A 77 15.08 -2.11 -15.16
CA ALA A 77 14.87 -0.66 -15.22
C ALA A 77 13.63 -0.22 -14.44
N LEU A 78 12.49 -0.91 -14.63
CA LEU A 78 11.27 -0.66 -13.88
C LEU A 78 11.46 -0.88 -12.38
N TYR A 79 12.15 -1.93 -11.98
CA TYR A 79 12.45 -2.21 -10.59
C TYR A 79 13.25 -1.08 -9.93
N ARG A 80 14.33 -0.63 -10.59
CA ARG A 80 15.09 0.52 -10.10
C ARG A 80 14.26 1.81 -10.03
N ALA A 81 13.38 2.05 -11.01
CA ALA A 81 12.47 3.19 -10.98
C ALA A 81 11.54 3.16 -9.77
N VAL A 82 10.94 1.99 -9.45
CA VAL A 82 10.10 1.82 -8.26
C VAL A 82 10.89 2.08 -6.98
N LEU A 83 12.09 1.51 -6.84
CA LEU A 83 12.96 1.71 -5.67
C LEU A 83 13.35 3.19 -5.50
N THR A 84 13.69 3.86 -6.59
CA THR A 84 14.07 5.28 -6.57
C THR A 84 12.87 6.15 -6.18
N SER A 85 11.70 5.90 -6.78
CA SER A 85 10.47 6.64 -6.47
C SER A 85 10.02 6.43 -5.02
N ALA A 86 10.11 5.21 -4.50
CA ALA A 86 9.81 4.92 -3.11
C ALA A 86 10.76 5.67 -2.17
N ALA A 87 12.06 5.67 -2.45
CA ALA A 87 13.04 6.43 -1.66
C ALA A 87 12.76 7.94 -1.68
N MET A 88 12.39 8.50 -2.84
CA MET A 88 11.98 9.91 -2.95
C MET A 88 10.73 10.23 -2.13
N ALA A 89 9.71 9.34 -2.17
CA ALA A 89 8.45 9.53 -1.46
C ALA A 89 8.58 9.38 0.06
N ARG A 90 9.57 8.66 0.54
CA ARG A 90 9.88 8.56 1.97
C ARG A 90 10.44 9.85 2.56
N LEU A 91 11.00 10.74 1.76
CA LEU A 91 11.52 12.03 2.21
C LEU A 91 10.37 13.03 2.38
N PRO A 92 10.08 13.52 3.59
CA PRO A 92 8.96 14.44 3.84
C PRO A 92 9.00 15.70 2.97
N GLY A 93 10.20 16.24 2.71
CA GLY A 93 10.39 17.44 1.89
C GLY A 93 9.98 17.29 0.42
N ASN A 94 9.84 16.06 -0.08
CA ASN A 94 9.41 15.81 -1.46
C ASN A 94 7.89 15.65 -1.61
N ARG A 95 7.16 15.44 -0.51
CA ARG A 95 5.77 14.97 -0.54
C ARG A 95 4.80 15.95 -1.19
N GLU A 96 4.96 17.25 -0.95
CA GLU A 96 4.16 18.28 -1.62
C GLU A 96 4.42 18.33 -3.13
N LEU A 97 5.69 18.26 -3.53
CA LEU A 97 6.05 18.20 -4.94
C LEU A 97 5.47 16.95 -5.61
N ILE A 98 5.57 15.80 -4.95
CA ILE A 98 5.00 14.55 -5.45
C ILE A 98 3.48 14.67 -5.58
N ALA A 99 2.78 15.22 -4.59
CA ALA A 99 1.34 15.45 -4.65
C ALA A 99 0.94 16.25 -5.89
N LYS A 100 1.64 17.34 -6.15
CA LYS A 100 1.42 18.18 -7.33
C LYS A 100 1.66 17.43 -8.64
N VAL A 101 2.75 16.64 -8.72
CA VAL A 101 3.13 15.94 -9.96
C VAL A 101 2.15 14.81 -10.29
N ILE A 102 1.63 14.08 -9.29
CA ILE A 102 0.77 12.91 -9.54
C ILE A 102 -0.73 13.22 -9.52
N SER A 103 -1.13 14.45 -9.20
CA SER A 103 -2.55 14.86 -9.16
C SER A 103 -3.26 14.92 -10.52
N PRO A 104 -2.60 15.29 -11.64
CA PRO A 104 -3.28 15.45 -12.95
C PRO A 104 -3.96 14.19 -13.45
N THR A 105 -4.85 14.37 -14.45
CA THR A 105 -5.69 13.30 -15.04
C THR A 105 -4.91 12.15 -15.65
N GLN A 106 -3.69 12.40 -16.15
CA GLN A 106 -2.82 11.36 -16.70
C GLN A 106 -2.20 10.43 -15.62
N TYR A 107 -2.38 10.76 -14.34
CA TYR A 107 -1.88 9.96 -13.21
C TYR A 107 -3.03 9.55 -12.29
N LEU A 108 -3.18 10.17 -11.11
CA LEU A 108 -4.20 9.78 -10.14
C LEU A 108 -5.57 10.40 -10.39
N ASN A 109 -5.63 11.50 -11.17
CA ASN A 109 -6.88 12.23 -11.41
C ASN A 109 -7.61 12.57 -10.11
N GLN A 110 -6.88 13.15 -9.15
CA GLN A 110 -7.40 13.57 -7.85
C GLN A 110 -6.99 15.02 -7.56
N PRO A 111 -7.77 15.78 -6.80
CA PRO A 111 -7.36 17.12 -6.37
C PRO A 111 -6.00 17.08 -5.65
N GLU A 112 -5.11 18.01 -5.99
CA GLU A 112 -3.79 18.11 -5.36
C GLU A 112 -3.90 18.19 -3.83
N ALA A 113 -4.88 18.95 -3.32
CA ALA A 113 -5.12 19.07 -1.88
C ALA A 113 -5.43 17.73 -1.19
N VAL A 114 -6.14 16.83 -1.88
CA VAL A 114 -6.44 15.48 -1.36
C VAL A 114 -5.16 14.65 -1.25
N ILE A 115 -4.33 14.68 -2.29
CA ILE A 115 -3.08 13.91 -2.31
C ILE A 115 -2.06 14.48 -1.32
N SER A 116 -1.97 15.82 -1.22
CA SER A 116 -1.11 16.49 -0.24
C SER A 116 -1.48 16.11 1.19
N GLN A 117 -2.76 16.10 1.54
CA GLN A 117 -3.21 15.69 2.87
C GLN A 117 -2.81 14.24 3.21
N VAL A 118 -2.88 13.34 2.22
CA VAL A 118 -2.46 11.95 2.40
C VAL A 118 -0.95 11.85 2.59
N LEU A 119 -0.18 12.45 1.70
CA LEU A 119 1.28 12.28 1.68
C LEU A 119 1.96 13.00 2.83
N THR A 120 1.51 14.20 3.18
CA THR A 120 2.08 14.97 4.31
C THR A 120 1.62 14.48 5.67
N GLY A 121 0.46 13.78 5.72
CA GLY A 121 -0.16 13.37 6.96
C GLY A 121 -0.83 14.49 7.74
N LYS A 122 -0.96 15.69 7.16
CA LYS A 122 -1.74 16.81 7.73
C LYS A 122 -3.09 16.86 7.00
N PHE A 123 -4.13 16.34 7.61
CA PHE A 123 -5.41 16.12 6.94
C PHE A 123 -6.62 16.44 7.81
N ALA A 124 -7.72 16.84 7.17
CA ALA A 124 -9.04 16.91 7.81
C ALA A 124 -9.58 15.49 8.00
N ASP A 125 -10.11 15.18 9.19
CA ASP A 125 -10.68 13.88 9.49
C ASP A 125 -12.16 13.73 9.09
N GLY A 126 -12.83 14.82 8.71
CA GLY A 126 -14.25 14.86 8.40
C GLY A 126 -15.16 15.05 9.60
N LEU A 127 -14.61 15.13 10.81
CA LEU A 127 -15.32 15.37 12.07
C LEU A 127 -14.96 16.73 12.70
N GLY A 128 -14.42 17.63 11.90
CA GLY A 128 -14.06 19.01 12.33
C GLY A 128 -12.65 19.14 12.91
N LYS A 129 -11.80 18.10 12.83
CA LYS A 129 -10.42 18.18 13.33
C LYS A 129 -9.41 18.08 12.20
N ILE A 130 -8.30 18.78 12.35
CA ILE A 130 -7.10 18.60 11.54
C ILE A 130 -6.16 17.67 12.29
N GLN A 131 -5.88 16.54 11.70
CA GLN A 131 -4.93 15.55 12.20
C GLN A 131 -3.52 15.86 11.69
N ASN A 132 -2.50 15.48 12.46
CA ASN A 132 -1.10 15.58 12.06
C ASN A 132 -0.40 14.24 12.33
N VAL A 133 -0.35 13.40 11.31
CA VAL A 133 0.20 12.03 11.33
C VAL A 133 1.22 11.92 10.19
N PRO A 134 2.46 12.41 10.37
CA PRO A 134 3.47 12.50 9.30
C PRO A 134 3.84 11.15 8.66
N ASP A 135 3.62 10.06 9.38
CA ASP A 135 3.81 8.68 8.94
C ASP A 135 2.50 7.99 8.48
N ARG A 136 1.47 8.78 8.09
CA ARG A 136 0.21 8.25 7.53
C ARG A 136 0.46 7.35 6.32
N ALA A 137 1.33 7.78 5.41
CA ALA A 137 1.75 7.01 4.25
C ALA A 137 3.23 6.65 4.37
N ASP A 138 3.57 5.39 4.15
CA ASP A 138 4.94 4.90 4.04
C ASP A 138 5.15 4.25 2.67
N PHE A 139 6.41 4.27 2.21
CA PHE A 139 6.83 3.76 0.93
C PHE A 139 8.03 2.82 1.09
N ASP A 140 7.95 1.87 2.05
CA ASP A 140 8.99 0.85 2.20
C ASP A 140 8.99 -0.08 0.98
N PRO A 141 10.04 -0.08 0.15
CA PRO A 141 10.07 -0.89 -1.05
C PRO A 141 10.47 -2.35 -0.80
N MET A 142 10.76 -2.71 0.46
CA MET A 142 11.27 -4.05 0.77
C MET A 142 10.17 -5.11 0.70
N PRO A 143 10.28 -6.08 -0.23
CA PRO A 143 9.34 -7.20 -0.31
C PRO A 143 9.69 -8.25 0.75
N TRP A 144 9.34 -8.00 2.00
CA TRP A 144 9.61 -8.91 3.10
C TRP A 144 8.89 -10.25 2.90
N GLN A 145 9.63 -11.35 2.85
CA GLN A 145 9.07 -12.68 2.63
C GLN A 145 8.14 -13.13 3.75
N SER A 146 8.31 -12.59 4.96
CA SER A 146 7.34 -12.74 6.06
C SER A 146 5.93 -12.27 5.71
N LEU A 147 5.79 -11.20 4.90
CA LEU A 147 4.49 -10.72 4.43
C LEU A 147 3.85 -11.69 3.44
N ALA A 148 4.64 -12.29 2.55
CA ALA A 148 4.13 -13.32 1.64
C ALA A 148 3.64 -14.54 2.42
N VAL A 149 4.39 -14.99 3.43
CA VAL A 149 3.98 -16.10 4.30
C VAL A 149 2.67 -15.75 5.03
N TRP A 150 2.58 -14.54 5.59
CA TRP A 150 1.35 -14.09 6.24
C TRP A 150 0.15 -14.10 5.27
N MET A 151 0.29 -13.54 4.07
CA MET A 151 -0.77 -13.54 3.05
C MET A 151 -1.21 -14.97 2.72
N LEU A 152 -0.27 -15.87 2.45
CA LEU A 152 -0.58 -17.27 2.13
C LEU A 152 -1.30 -17.97 3.30
N THR A 153 -0.93 -17.69 4.55
CA THR A 153 -1.63 -18.24 5.72
C THR A 153 -3.06 -17.72 5.81
N GLN A 154 -3.29 -16.43 5.52
CA GLN A 154 -4.65 -15.87 5.48
C GLN A 154 -5.46 -16.46 4.32
N MET A 155 -4.90 -16.56 3.13
CA MET A 155 -5.56 -17.19 1.98
C MET A 155 -5.96 -18.63 2.28
N LYS A 156 -5.12 -19.39 2.97
CA LYS A 156 -5.45 -20.74 3.41
C LYS A 156 -6.54 -20.73 4.47
N ARG A 157 -6.45 -19.85 5.48
CA ARG A 157 -7.45 -19.68 6.54
C ARG A 157 -8.85 -19.37 5.97
N TRP A 158 -8.92 -18.56 4.94
CA TRP A 158 -10.18 -18.17 4.29
C TRP A 158 -10.63 -19.13 3.18
N GLY A 159 -9.91 -20.24 2.97
CA GLY A 159 -10.29 -21.27 2.00
C GLY A 159 -9.99 -20.97 0.53
N TYR A 160 -9.27 -19.88 0.24
CA TYR A 160 -8.83 -19.57 -1.13
C TYR A 160 -7.77 -20.56 -1.63
N ILE A 161 -6.93 -21.07 -0.74
CA ILE A 161 -5.92 -22.08 -1.04
C ILE A 161 -6.28 -23.37 -0.33
N LYS A 162 -6.37 -24.47 -1.10
CA LYS A 162 -6.60 -25.84 -0.58
C LYS A 162 -5.33 -26.66 -0.68
N GLY A 163 -5.22 -27.69 0.20
CA GLY A 163 -4.09 -28.61 0.20
C GLY A 163 -2.84 -28.08 0.91
N ASN A 164 -1.71 -28.73 0.68
CA ASN A 164 -0.43 -28.36 1.28
C ASN A 164 0.21 -27.20 0.54
N VAL A 165 0.82 -26.28 1.28
CA VAL A 165 1.45 -25.07 0.78
C VAL A 165 2.88 -25.02 1.30
N ASP A 166 3.84 -24.96 0.39
CA ASP A 166 5.22 -24.63 0.73
C ASP A 166 5.34 -23.08 0.78
N TYR A 167 5.06 -22.54 1.95
CA TYR A 167 5.06 -21.10 2.18
C TYR A 167 6.40 -20.44 1.85
N LYS A 168 7.50 -21.11 2.23
CA LYS A 168 8.85 -20.59 2.02
C LYS A 168 9.17 -20.54 0.53
N GLN A 169 8.96 -21.63 -0.18
CA GLN A 169 9.26 -21.70 -1.61
C GLN A 169 8.46 -20.64 -2.41
N ILE A 170 7.18 -20.47 -2.09
CA ILE A 170 6.33 -19.48 -2.78
C ILE A 170 6.81 -18.07 -2.45
N ALA A 171 7.07 -17.77 -1.16
CA ALA A 171 7.54 -16.46 -0.74
C ALA A 171 8.86 -16.08 -1.43
N GLU A 172 9.81 -16.99 -1.52
CA GLU A 172 11.10 -16.79 -2.19
C GLU A 172 10.96 -16.54 -3.71
N LYS A 173 9.99 -17.20 -4.34
CA LYS A 173 9.74 -17.04 -5.80
C LYS A 173 9.01 -15.76 -6.14
N VAL A 174 8.13 -15.27 -5.27
CA VAL A 174 7.23 -14.14 -5.56
C VAL A 174 7.76 -12.84 -4.98
N PHE A 175 8.36 -12.86 -3.79
CA PHE A 175 8.91 -11.67 -3.12
C PHE A 175 10.42 -11.58 -3.36
N LEU A 176 10.82 -10.83 -4.37
CA LEU A 176 12.18 -10.76 -4.91
C LEU A 176 13.11 -9.87 -4.04
N ILE A 177 13.26 -10.24 -2.77
CA ILE A 177 14.04 -9.45 -1.80
C ILE A 177 15.53 -9.38 -2.14
N THR A 178 16.09 -10.43 -2.73
CA THR A 178 17.49 -10.46 -3.17
C THR A 178 17.73 -9.43 -4.26
N ASP A 179 16.83 -9.34 -5.23
CA ASP A 179 16.91 -8.35 -6.31
C ASP A 179 16.69 -6.93 -5.77
N ALA A 180 15.76 -6.75 -4.83
CA ALA A 180 15.56 -5.47 -4.14
C ALA A 180 16.86 -4.98 -3.49
N ARG A 181 17.49 -5.82 -2.69
CA ARG A 181 18.74 -5.51 -1.99
C ARG A 181 19.89 -5.18 -2.95
N LYS A 182 20.01 -5.97 -4.03
CA LYS A 182 21.01 -5.71 -5.08
C LYS A 182 20.80 -4.34 -5.71
N HIS A 183 19.61 -4.06 -6.21
CA HIS A 183 19.31 -2.79 -6.86
C HIS A 183 19.41 -1.59 -5.90
N MET A 184 18.97 -1.73 -4.65
CA MET A 184 19.15 -0.68 -3.64
C MET A 184 20.63 -0.37 -3.41
N LYS A 185 21.47 -1.40 -3.31
CA LYS A 185 22.93 -1.24 -3.20
C LYS A 185 23.53 -0.51 -4.41
N ASP A 186 23.14 -0.91 -5.62
CA ASP A 186 23.59 -0.31 -6.87
C ASP A 186 23.17 1.18 -6.98
N LEU A 187 22.04 1.54 -6.37
CA LEU A 187 21.51 2.90 -6.29
C LEU A 187 22.07 3.72 -5.11
N GLY A 188 22.97 3.14 -4.30
CA GLY A 188 23.50 3.79 -3.10
C GLY A 188 22.47 4.01 -1.99
N GLN A 189 21.36 3.29 -2.02
CA GLN A 189 20.32 3.36 -0.99
C GLN A 189 20.65 2.48 0.21
N PRO A 190 20.20 2.83 1.42
CA PRO A 190 20.39 1.99 2.60
C PRO A 190 19.67 0.66 2.44
N VAL A 191 20.41 -0.44 2.56
CA VAL A 191 19.88 -1.80 2.47
C VAL A 191 19.64 -2.34 3.87
N PRO A 192 18.39 -2.69 4.24
CA PRO A 192 18.13 -3.29 5.54
C PRO A 192 18.92 -4.60 5.73
N PRO A 193 19.67 -4.73 6.84
CA PRO A 193 20.44 -5.95 7.14
C PRO A 193 19.52 -7.08 7.59
N GLY A 194 20.08 -8.30 7.68
CA GLY A 194 19.45 -9.44 8.33
C GLY A 194 18.57 -10.30 7.45
N SER A 195 17.60 -10.94 8.08
CA SER A 195 16.71 -11.91 7.45
C SER A 195 15.75 -11.28 6.42
N ALA A 196 15.29 -12.08 5.47
CA ALA A 196 14.14 -11.77 4.62
C ALA A 196 12.81 -11.87 5.39
N TYR A 197 12.85 -12.42 6.57
CA TYR A 197 11.72 -12.63 7.47
C TYR A 197 11.89 -11.73 8.68
N ILE A 198 10.94 -10.82 8.87
CA ILE A 198 10.90 -9.92 10.03
C ILE A 198 9.62 -10.19 10.84
N LYS A 199 9.63 -9.83 12.11
CA LYS A 199 8.44 -9.86 12.96
C LYS A 199 7.61 -8.60 12.74
N HIS A 200 6.31 -8.76 12.79
CA HIS A 200 5.35 -7.66 12.67
C HIS A 200 4.50 -7.58 13.93
N LYS A 201 4.25 -6.34 14.39
CA LYS A 201 3.28 -6.09 15.46
C LYS A 201 1.91 -5.78 14.84
N ILE A 202 0.92 -6.62 15.14
CA ILE A 202 -0.45 -6.43 14.69
C ILE A 202 -1.32 -6.19 15.94
N MET A 203 -1.98 -5.04 16.03
CA MET A 203 -2.76 -4.63 17.20
C MET A 203 -1.97 -4.73 18.52
N GLY A 204 -0.68 -4.35 18.47
CA GLY A 204 0.22 -4.40 19.63
C GLY A 204 0.72 -5.78 20.04
N LYS A 205 0.39 -6.84 19.28
CA LYS A 205 0.87 -8.23 19.51
C LYS A 205 1.85 -8.63 18.42
N GLU A 206 2.91 -9.37 18.80
CA GLU A 206 3.87 -9.99 17.86
C GLU A 206 3.38 -11.32 17.31
#